data_a50040d1fe9af1e11bd852675627f1c1
#
_entry.id   a50040d1fe9af1e11bd852675627f1c1
#
_cell.length_a   1.000
_cell.length_b   1.000
_cell.length_c   1.000
_cell.angle_alpha   90.00
_cell.angle_beta   90.00
_cell.angle_gamma   90.00
#
_symmetry.space_group_name_H-M   'P 1'
#
loop_
_entity.id
_entity.type
_entity.pdbx_description
1 polymer ?
#
loop_
_entity_poly.entity_id
_entity_poly.type
_entity_poly.pdbx_seq_one_letter_code
_entity_poly.pdbx_strand_id
1 'polypeptide(L)'
;MAKQNKETTAEDFKKTLWATADKLRNNMDAAEYKHVVLGLIFLKYISDAFLEKFTQLSNDRLSDAEDKDEYLAENVFYVPPSARWDYIQHQRAKLPTIGKDLDDAMDAIEKDNPGLKGVLPKEYARPALDKKRLGELVDLIGNISFIQKEGNSKDVLGQVYEYFLGMFADAEGKRGGQFYTPQSIVKLLVDMLEPYKGRIYDGCCGSGGMFVQSEKFLKAHGGRIDDIAVYGQESNPTTFKLCKMNLAIRGIDAKIEQGDTFHADKHKDLKVDYIMANPPFNISDWGGESLQDSHLWQYGVPPSGNANYGWLQLFINKLKPTGTAGIVLANGSMTTNSGNEGEIRKNLIKAGLVDCMVALPSQLFFNTQIPACLWFLSRDRQNHNFRDRSNEILFIDARNLGSMISRKNKDLLDADIQKISETYHNWRNKTGNYLDIQGFSKSASLEEVEVNNFVLTPGRYVGTEEAEDDGISFDHKINTITAELSQQFEQSIELQESIKTNLLKVGIKI
;
A
#
# COMPACT_ATOMS: atom_id res chain seq x y z
N MET A 1 39.26 29.91 0.60
CA MET A 1 37.97 29.49 1.19
C MET A 1 37.46 28.28 0.43
N ALA A 2 37.70 27.10 0.96
CA ALA A 2 37.22 25.85 0.36
C ALA A 2 35.70 25.73 0.62
N LYS A 3 34.92 25.61 -0.46
CA LYS A 3 33.51 25.25 -0.39
C LYS A 3 33.44 23.80 0.16
N GLN A 4 32.95 23.65 1.39
CA GLN A 4 32.51 22.36 1.90
C GLN A 4 31.43 21.84 0.96
N ASN A 5 31.71 20.76 0.25
CA ASN A 5 30.69 19.93 -0.39
C ASN A 5 29.82 19.37 0.75
N LYS A 6 28.59 19.89 0.93
CA LYS A 6 27.57 19.23 1.71
C LYS A 6 27.28 17.88 1.02
N GLU A 7 27.55 16.80 1.69
CA GLU A 7 27.04 15.49 1.28
C GLU A 7 25.50 15.59 1.19
N THR A 8 24.99 15.44 -0.02
CA THR A 8 23.54 15.45 -0.29
C THR A 8 23.00 14.17 0.31
N THR A 9 22.11 14.27 1.29
CA THR A 9 21.48 13.09 1.89
C THR A 9 20.60 12.39 0.86
N ALA A 10 20.36 11.08 1.01
CA ALA A 10 19.46 10.32 0.14
C ALA A 10 18.05 10.94 0.05
N GLU A 11 17.63 11.63 1.12
CA GLU A 11 16.35 12.32 1.17
C GLU A 11 16.32 13.62 0.37
N ASP A 12 17.40 14.43 0.44
CA ASP A 12 17.54 15.65 -0.37
C ASP A 12 17.57 15.31 -1.85
N PHE A 13 18.18 14.16 -2.17
CA PHE A 13 18.23 13.64 -3.52
C PHE A 13 16.81 13.24 -4.02
N LYS A 14 16.05 12.46 -3.26
CA LYS A 14 14.67 12.07 -3.59
C LYS A 14 13.79 13.31 -3.84
N LYS A 15 13.92 14.35 -3.02
CA LYS A 15 13.22 15.63 -3.18
C LYS A 15 13.62 16.38 -4.43
N THR A 16 14.90 16.42 -4.78
CA THR A 16 15.42 17.07 -6.00
C THR A 16 14.93 16.36 -7.26
N LEU A 17 14.97 15.02 -7.25
CA LEU A 17 14.48 14.21 -8.34
C LEU A 17 12.98 14.41 -8.54
N TRP A 18 12.19 14.43 -7.46
CA TRP A 18 10.77 14.73 -7.52
C TRP A 18 10.49 16.13 -8.08
N ALA A 19 11.18 17.17 -7.59
CA ALA A 19 10.98 18.53 -8.06
C ALA A 19 11.30 18.71 -9.56
N THR A 20 12.25 17.94 -10.09
CA THR A 20 12.58 17.96 -11.51
C THR A 20 11.57 17.18 -12.33
N ALA A 21 11.17 16.03 -11.81
CA ALA A 21 10.11 15.27 -12.41
C ALA A 21 8.81 16.09 -12.45
N ASP A 22 8.42 16.80 -11.39
CA ASP A 22 7.20 17.61 -11.33
C ASP A 22 7.19 18.77 -12.38
N LYS A 23 8.35 19.24 -12.84
CA LYS A 23 8.44 20.20 -13.94
C LYS A 23 7.96 19.66 -15.29
N LEU A 24 7.98 18.36 -15.52
CA LEU A 24 7.40 17.72 -16.71
C LEU A 24 5.87 17.76 -16.71
N ARG A 25 5.26 17.89 -15.54
CA ARG A 25 3.82 17.80 -15.33
C ARG A 25 3.00 18.88 -16.05
N ASN A 26 3.58 20.02 -16.44
CA ASN A 26 2.87 21.24 -16.87
C ASN A 26 1.77 21.07 -17.93
N ASN A 27 1.71 19.91 -18.64
CA ASN A 27 0.70 19.65 -19.68
C ASN A 27 0.20 18.19 -19.69
N MET A 28 0.44 17.42 -18.62
CA MET A 28 0.04 16.02 -18.53
C MET A 28 -0.79 15.76 -17.27
N ASP A 29 -1.72 14.81 -17.36
CA ASP A 29 -2.40 14.29 -16.17
C ASP A 29 -1.38 13.57 -15.25
N ALA A 30 -1.60 13.66 -13.93
CA ALA A 30 -0.72 13.04 -12.93
C ALA A 30 -0.54 11.53 -13.17
N ALA A 31 -1.59 10.84 -13.62
CA ALA A 31 -1.55 9.42 -13.94
C ALA A 31 -0.65 9.10 -15.15
N GLU A 32 -0.67 9.93 -16.21
CA GLU A 32 0.16 9.72 -17.40
C GLU A 32 1.65 10.00 -17.12
N TYR A 33 1.90 11.09 -16.42
CA TYR A 33 3.23 11.54 -16.05
C TYR A 33 3.97 10.51 -15.14
N LYS A 34 3.26 9.87 -14.24
CA LYS A 34 3.75 8.81 -13.35
C LYS A 34 4.46 7.69 -14.11
N HIS A 35 3.87 7.23 -15.23
CA HIS A 35 4.44 6.13 -16.02
C HIS A 35 5.73 6.53 -16.73
N VAL A 36 5.80 7.77 -17.23
CA VAL A 36 7.00 8.32 -17.87
C VAL A 36 8.18 8.29 -16.88
N VAL A 37 7.98 8.83 -15.69
CA VAL A 37 9.05 8.94 -14.69
C VAL A 37 9.45 7.57 -14.14
N LEU A 38 8.48 6.75 -13.72
CA LEU A 38 8.74 5.43 -13.16
C LEU A 38 9.37 4.48 -14.19
N GLY A 39 8.99 4.61 -15.47
CA GLY A 39 9.61 3.87 -16.56
C GLY A 39 11.08 4.23 -16.77
N LEU A 40 11.46 5.53 -16.68
CA LEU A 40 12.86 5.94 -16.77
C LEU A 40 13.68 5.46 -15.56
N ILE A 41 13.13 5.54 -14.36
CA ILE A 41 13.79 5.00 -13.16
C ILE A 41 14.01 3.49 -13.30
N PHE A 42 13.01 2.77 -13.81
CA PHE A 42 13.12 1.35 -14.10
C PHE A 42 14.20 1.04 -15.14
N LEU A 43 14.22 1.77 -16.26
CA LEU A 43 15.23 1.61 -17.31
C LEU A 43 16.65 1.82 -16.78
N LYS A 44 16.84 2.87 -15.98
CA LYS A 44 18.14 3.12 -15.32
C LYS A 44 18.55 1.94 -14.44
N TYR A 45 17.60 1.44 -13.63
CA TYR A 45 17.86 0.32 -12.75
C TYR A 45 18.32 -0.92 -13.49
N ILE A 46 17.55 -1.38 -14.49
CA ILE A 46 17.90 -2.58 -15.23
C ILE A 46 19.22 -2.42 -16.00
N SER A 47 19.49 -1.20 -16.51
CA SER A 47 20.74 -0.89 -17.20
C SER A 47 21.95 -0.93 -16.27
N ASP A 48 21.82 -0.45 -15.02
CA ASP A 48 22.90 -0.51 -14.04
C ASP A 48 23.15 -1.93 -13.55
N ALA A 49 22.09 -2.69 -13.26
CA ALA A 49 22.20 -4.10 -12.87
C ALA A 49 22.84 -4.95 -13.99
N PHE A 50 22.43 -4.68 -15.24
CA PHE A 50 23.06 -5.29 -16.41
C PHE A 50 24.54 -4.95 -16.52
N LEU A 51 24.92 -3.67 -16.38
CA LEU A 51 26.31 -3.21 -16.52
C LEU A 51 27.23 -3.83 -15.45
N GLU A 52 26.72 -3.97 -14.22
CA GLU A 52 27.43 -4.66 -13.13
C GLU A 52 27.74 -6.10 -13.51
N LYS A 53 26.73 -6.85 -13.97
CA LYS A 53 26.89 -8.25 -14.40
C LYS A 53 27.76 -8.35 -15.66
N PHE A 54 27.54 -7.46 -16.65
CA PHE A 54 28.36 -7.40 -17.87
C PHE A 54 29.86 -7.22 -17.55
N THR A 55 30.15 -6.36 -16.58
CA THR A 55 31.55 -6.14 -16.15
C THR A 55 32.14 -7.37 -15.49
N GLN A 56 31.36 -8.10 -14.67
CA GLN A 56 31.78 -9.36 -14.06
C GLN A 56 32.07 -10.40 -15.11
N LEU A 57 31.14 -10.64 -16.06
CA LEU A 57 31.29 -11.62 -17.14
C LEU A 57 32.47 -11.27 -18.07
N SER A 58 32.66 -9.99 -18.39
CA SER A 58 33.77 -9.54 -19.23
C SER A 58 35.15 -9.77 -18.61
N ASN A 59 35.25 -9.90 -17.28
CA ASN A 59 36.47 -10.22 -16.57
C ASN A 59 36.68 -11.74 -16.39
N ASP A 60 35.65 -12.54 -16.66
CA ASP A 60 35.75 -14.00 -16.64
C ASP A 60 36.03 -14.53 -18.05
N ARG A 61 37.18 -15.24 -18.19
CA ARG A 61 37.60 -15.80 -19.47
C ARG A 61 36.74 -16.95 -20.00
N LEU A 62 35.90 -17.53 -19.15
CA LEU A 62 35.04 -18.68 -19.47
C LEU A 62 33.59 -18.28 -19.83
N SER A 63 33.23 -17.01 -19.61
CA SER A 63 31.89 -16.50 -19.80
C SER A 63 31.80 -15.61 -21.05
N ASP A 64 30.64 -15.60 -21.70
CA ASP A 64 30.29 -14.66 -22.79
C ASP A 64 29.42 -13.54 -22.25
N ALA A 65 29.98 -12.34 -22.15
CA ALA A 65 29.25 -11.18 -21.62
C ALA A 65 28.06 -10.72 -22.50
N GLU A 66 27.92 -11.20 -23.74
CA GLU A 66 26.75 -10.94 -24.59
C GLU A 66 25.76 -12.12 -24.65
N ASP A 67 26.05 -13.23 -23.94
CA ASP A 67 25.11 -14.35 -23.82
C ASP A 67 23.99 -13.98 -22.85
N LYS A 68 22.74 -13.99 -23.35
CA LYS A 68 21.54 -13.63 -22.58
C LYS A 68 21.24 -14.62 -21.45
N ASP A 69 21.58 -15.88 -21.61
CA ASP A 69 21.30 -16.93 -20.65
C ASP A 69 22.09 -16.75 -19.35
N GLU A 70 23.29 -16.14 -19.41
CA GLU A 70 24.10 -15.78 -18.25
C GLU A 70 23.41 -14.76 -17.32
N TYR A 71 22.58 -13.88 -17.89
CA TYR A 71 21.80 -12.89 -17.12
C TYR A 71 20.53 -13.51 -16.55
N LEU A 72 19.82 -14.31 -17.35
CA LEU A 72 18.59 -14.96 -16.92
C LEU A 72 18.83 -15.92 -15.73
N ALA A 73 19.96 -16.62 -15.72
CA ALA A 73 20.33 -17.53 -14.61
C ALA A 73 20.45 -16.82 -13.25
N GLU A 74 20.75 -15.52 -13.24
CA GLU A 74 20.88 -14.72 -12.01
C GLU A 74 19.73 -13.69 -11.83
N ASN A 75 18.63 -13.83 -12.55
CA ASN A 75 17.49 -12.89 -12.53
C ASN A 75 17.90 -11.44 -12.85
N VAL A 76 18.83 -11.25 -13.77
CA VAL A 76 19.23 -9.97 -14.33
C VAL A 76 18.61 -9.81 -15.72
N PHE A 77 18.02 -8.66 -16.00
CA PHE A 77 17.48 -8.40 -17.33
C PHE A 77 18.60 -8.09 -18.32
N TYR A 78 18.57 -8.71 -19.49
CA TYR A 78 19.50 -8.36 -20.56
C TYR A 78 19.13 -7.00 -21.17
N VAL A 79 20.11 -6.09 -21.29
CA VAL A 79 19.91 -4.77 -21.89
C VAL A 79 20.73 -4.65 -23.17
N PRO A 80 20.05 -4.65 -24.35
CA PRO A 80 20.72 -4.54 -25.62
C PRO A 80 21.46 -3.20 -25.77
N PRO A 81 22.54 -3.11 -26.57
CA PRO A 81 23.36 -1.91 -26.68
C PRO A 81 22.63 -0.60 -26.93
N SER A 82 21.57 -0.64 -27.75
CA SER A 82 20.74 0.54 -28.06
C SER A 82 19.85 1.03 -26.90
N ALA A 83 19.69 0.21 -25.87
CA ALA A 83 18.87 0.50 -24.70
C ALA A 83 19.69 0.75 -23.43
N ARG A 84 21.02 0.60 -23.47
CA ARG A 84 21.90 0.87 -22.33
C ARG A 84 21.82 2.32 -21.92
N TRP A 85 21.72 2.58 -20.62
CA TRP A 85 21.52 3.94 -20.11
C TRP A 85 22.61 4.90 -20.55
N ASP A 86 23.88 4.47 -20.54
CA ASP A 86 25.03 5.28 -20.98
C ASP A 86 24.88 5.77 -22.43
N TYR A 87 24.42 4.88 -23.33
CA TYR A 87 24.12 5.23 -24.71
C TYR A 87 23.00 6.26 -24.82
N ILE A 88 21.90 6.05 -24.09
CA ILE A 88 20.74 6.95 -24.08
C ILE A 88 21.15 8.33 -23.52
N GLN A 89 21.79 8.36 -22.36
CA GLN A 89 22.18 9.60 -21.69
C GLN A 89 23.15 10.42 -22.51
N HIS A 90 24.24 9.83 -22.99
CA HIS A 90 25.32 10.60 -23.63
C HIS A 90 25.11 10.84 -25.11
N GLN A 91 24.35 9.99 -25.80
CA GLN A 91 24.20 10.10 -27.26
C GLN A 91 22.80 10.51 -27.71
N ARG A 92 21.75 10.33 -26.88
CA ARG A 92 20.35 10.56 -27.30
C ARG A 92 19.63 11.63 -26.50
N ALA A 93 19.92 11.82 -25.21
CA ALA A 93 19.17 12.68 -24.29
C ALA A 93 18.97 14.11 -24.82
N LYS A 94 19.92 14.65 -25.61
CA LYS A 94 19.87 16.03 -26.16
C LYS A 94 19.25 16.11 -27.55
N LEU A 95 18.88 14.98 -28.15
CA LEU A 95 18.30 14.95 -29.49
C LEU A 95 16.77 15.16 -29.46
N PRO A 96 16.19 15.78 -30.48
CA PRO A 96 14.74 15.88 -30.61
C PRO A 96 14.04 14.53 -30.70
N THR A 97 14.77 13.48 -31.04
CA THR A 97 14.29 12.10 -31.17
C THR A 97 14.25 11.33 -29.86
N ILE A 98 14.71 11.89 -28.72
CA ILE A 98 14.83 11.21 -27.44
C ILE A 98 13.58 10.43 -27.05
N GLY A 99 12.38 10.94 -27.30
CA GLY A 99 11.14 10.23 -27.01
C GLY A 99 11.02 8.92 -27.81
N LYS A 100 11.33 8.96 -29.09
CA LYS A 100 11.32 7.76 -29.95
C LYS A 100 12.44 6.81 -29.56
N ASP A 101 13.63 7.34 -29.26
CA ASP A 101 14.78 6.52 -28.87
C ASP A 101 14.49 5.74 -27.57
N LEU A 102 13.73 6.34 -26.63
CA LEU A 102 13.28 5.67 -25.40
C LEU A 102 12.21 4.59 -25.69
N ASP A 103 11.23 4.88 -26.54
CA ASP A 103 10.22 3.89 -26.93
C ASP A 103 10.87 2.68 -27.61
N ASP A 104 11.81 2.93 -28.54
CA ASP A 104 12.58 1.88 -29.26
C ASP A 104 13.46 1.07 -28.26
N ALA A 105 14.01 1.72 -27.23
CA ALA A 105 14.78 1.06 -26.18
C ALA A 105 13.91 0.12 -25.33
N MET A 106 12.70 0.57 -24.95
CA MET A 106 11.75 -0.26 -24.20
C MET A 106 11.30 -1.48 -25.02
N ASP A 107 11.06 -1.30 -26.33
CA ASP A 107 10.74 -2.41 -27.25
C ASP A 107 11.88 -3.42 -27.36
N ALA A 108 13.11 -2.95 -27.46
CA ALA A 108 14.30 -3.81 -27.55
C ALA A 108 14.49 -4.65 -26.27
N ILE A 109 14.28 -4.02 -25.10
CA ILE A 109 14.35 -4.73 -23.79
C ILE A 109 13.26 -5.79 -23.68
N GLU A 110 12.01 -5.47 -24.01
CA GLU A 110 10.90 -6.43 -23.96
C GLU A 110 11.09 -7.62 -24.90
N LYS A 111 11.71 -7.38 -26.05
CA LYS A 111 12.01 -8.44 -27.03
C LYS A 111 12.99 -9.47 -26.45
N ASP A 112 13.97 -9.02 -25.70
CA ASP A 112 15.03 -9.85 -25.15
C ASP A 112 14.69 -10.41 -23.75
N ASN A 113 13.62 -9.91 -23.11
CA ASN A 113 13.17 -10.31 -21.78
C ASN A 113 11.66 -10.68 -21.78
N PRO A 114 11.29 -11.93 -22.06
CA PRO A 114 9.88 -12.34 -22.18
C PRO A 114 9.01 -11.99 -20.96
N GLY A 115 9.59 -11.99 -19.75
CA GLY A 115 8.90 -11.62 -18.51
C GLY A 115 8.45 -10.16 -18.43
N LEU A 116 9.05 -9.27 -19.26
CA LEU A 116 8.68 -7.85 -19.35
C LEU A 116 7.76 -7.52 -20.53
N LYS A 117 7.37 -8.51 -21.33
CA LYS A 117 6.58 -8.28 -22.54
C LYS A 117 5.27 -7.54 -22.26
N GLY A 118 5.08 -6.36 -22.89
CA GLY A 118 3.91 -5.50 -22.73
C GLY A 118 3.85 -4.74 -21.41
N VAL A 119 4.92 -4.78 -20.59
CA VAL A 119 4.99 -4.15 -19.27
C VAL A 119 5.53 -2.73 -19.33
N LEU A 120 6.57 -2.51 -20.15
CA LEU A 120 7.27 -1.23 -20.17
C LEU A 120 6.44 -0.11 -20.83
N PRO A 121 6.50 1.12 -20.33
CA PRO A 121 5.82 2.25 -20.95
C PRO A 121 6.47 2.63 -22.27
N LYS A 122 5.67 2.91 -23.30
CA LYS A 122 6.11 3.27 -24.66
C LYS A 122 5.33 4.49 -25.15
N GLU A 123 5.45 5.57 -24.42
CA GLU A 123 4.67 6.79 -24.61
C GLU A 123 5.55 8.05 -24.60
N TYR A 124 6.88 7.86 -24.72
CA TYR A 124 7.86 8.96 -24.66
C TYR A 124 7.88 9.79 -25.94
N ALA A 125 7.48 9.22 -27.08
CA ALA A 125 7.39 9.92 -28.36
C ALA A 125 6.21 10.90 -28.44
N ARG A 126 5.25 10.87 -27.51
CA ARG A 126 4.05 11.73 -27.54
C ARG A 126 4.38 13.20 -27.77
N PRO A 127 3.61 13.93 -28.64
CA PRO A 127 3.82 15.35 -28.87
C PRO A 127 3.65 16.23 -27.63
N ALA A 128 2.78 15.81 -26.69
CA ALA A 128 2.53 16.53 -25.43
C ALA A 128 3.73 16.51 -24.47
N LEU A 129 4.67 15.59 -24.64
CA LEU A 129 5.87 15.47 -23.79
C LEU A 129 7.00 16.34 -24.34
N ASP A 130 7.41 17.35 -23.59
CA ASP A 130 8.52 18.25 -23.95
C ASP A 130 9.84 17.45 -23.97
N LYS A 131 10.44 17.35 -25.17
CA LYS A 131 11.64 16.53 -25.41
C LYS A 131 12.88 17.09 -24.71
N LYS A 132 12.98 18.42 -24.54
CA LYS A 132 14.08 19.05 -23.81
C LYS A 132 14.02 18.69 -22.34
N ARG A 133 12.84 18.82 -21.72
CA ARG A 133 12.63 18.44 -20.30
C ARG A 133 12.81 16.94 -20.07
N LEU A 134 12.39 16.11 -21.04
CA LEU A 134 12.63 14.68 -21.02
C LEU A 134 14.13 14.37 -20.98
N GLY A 135 14.92 15.02 -21.84
CA GLY A 135 16.37 14.89 -21.83
C GLY A 135 17.03 15.36 -20.51
N GLU A 136 16.56 16.49 -19.96
CA GLU A 136 17.00 16.98 -18.66
C GLU A 136 16.70 15.97 -17.52
N LEU A 137 15.54 15.29 -17.57
CA LEU A 137 15.21 14.23 -16.62
C LEU A 137 16.09 13.00 -16.78
N VAL A 138 16.40 12.59 -18.02
CA VAL A 138 17.35 11.50 -18.30
C VAL A 138 18.71 11.84 -17.73
N ASP A 139 19.24 13.06 -17.98
CA ASP A 139 20.52 13.50 -17.42
C ASP A 139 20.52 13.50 -15.88
N LEU A 140 19.43 13.95 -15.26
CA LEU A 140 19.33 13.98 -13.80
C LEU A 140 19.31 12.57 -13.19
N ILE A 141 18.50 11.69 -13.77
CA ILE A 141 18.43 10.27 -13.33
C ILE A 141 19.79 9.60 -13.56
N GLY A 142 20.49 9.91 -14.66
CA GLY A 142 21.81 9.37 -14.97
C GLY A 142 22.90 9.77 -13.99
N ASN A 143 22.79 10.96 -13.42
CA ASN A 143 23.72 11.47 -12.41
C ASN A 143 23.49 10.84 -11.02
N ILE A 144 22.47 10.00 -10.87
CA ILE A 144 22.30 9.19 -9.67
C ILE A 144 23.37 8.10 -9.70
N SER A 145 24.40 8.28 -8.88
CA SER A 145 25.30 7.16 -8.59
C SER A 145 24.59 6.25 -7.59
N PHE A 146 23.99 5.18 -8.09
CA PHE A 146 23.42 4.14 -7.25
C PHE A 146 24.51 3.24 -6.61
N ILE A 147 25.74 3.47 -6.98
CA ILE A 147 26.91 2.81 -6.40
C ILE A 147 27.43 3.68 -5.26
N GLN A 148 26.71 3.76 -4.17
CA GLN A 148 27.32 4.17 -2.90
C GLN A 148 28.05 2.97 -2.30
N LYS A 149 29.25 3.21 -1.80
CA LYS A 149 30.25 2.23 -1.35
C LYS A 149 29.82 1.29 -0.20
N GLU A 150 28.59 1.38 0.32
CA GLU A 150 28.11 0.65 1.51
C GLU A 150 26.65 0.14 1.42
N GLY A 151 26.05 0.00 0.23
CA GLY A 151 24.69 -0.54 0.08
C GLY A 151 24.47 -1.21 -1.27
N ASN A 152 23.65 -2.26 -1.30
CA ASN A 152 23.26 -2.92 -2.54
C ASN A 152 22.49 -1.91 -3.41
N SER A 153 22.96 -1.63 -4.61
CA SER A 153 22.36 -0.67 -5.56
C SER A 153 20.88 -0.94 -5.81
N LYS A 154 20.46 -2.21 -5.74
CA LYS A 154 19.08 -2.67 -5.85
C LYS A 154 18.16 -2.08 -4.77
N ASP A 155 18.63 -1.96 -3.54
CA ASP A 155 17.82 -1.46 -2.41
C ASP A 155 17.55 0.05 -2.52
N VAL A 156 18.53 0.83 -2.96
CA VAL A 156 18.39 2.30 -3.12
C VAL A 156 17.35 2.64 -4.18
N LEU A 157 17.39 1.95 -5.32
CA LEU A 157 16.43 2.18 -6.41
C LEU A 157 15.03 1.70 -6.07
N GLY A 158 14.91 0.57 -5.38
CA GLY A 158 13.65 0.13 -4.83
C GLY A 158 13.04 1.19 -3.90
N GLN A 159 13.84 1.84 -3.05
CA GLN A 159 13.40 2.93 -2.18
C GLN A 159 13.00 4.18 -2.97
N VAL A 160 13.74 4.53 -4.03
CA VAL A 160 13.38 5.67 -4.91
C VAL A 160 12.06 5.37 -5.64
N TYR A 161 11.89 4.15 -6.15
CA TYR A 161 10.66 3.75 -6.82
C TYR A 161 9.44 3.83 -5.88
N GLU A 162 9.55 3.30 -4.65
CA GLU A 162 8.51 3.42 -3.62
C GLU A 162 8.21 4.88 -3.24
N TYR A 163 9.25 5.70 -3.08
CA TYR A 163 9.08 7.13 -2.80
C TYR A 163 8.25 7.82 -3.88
N PHE A 164 8.55 7.55 -5.16
CA PHE A 164 7.80 8.11 -6.26
C PHE A 164 6.37 7.60 -6.32
N LEU A 165 6.14 6.31 -6.07
CA LEU A 165 4.78 5.76 -5.96
C LEU A 165 3.96 6.48 -4.87
N GLY A 166 4.56 6.72 -3.71
CA GLY A 166 3.93 7.48 -2.62
C GLY A 166 3.63 8.93 -3.00
N MET A 167 4.59 9.63 -3.60
CA MET A 167 4.42 11.03 -4.02
C MET A 167 3.36 11.19 -5.12
N PHE A 168 3.26 10.23 -6.05
CA PHE A 168 2.21 10.21 -7.06
C PHE A 168 0.85 9.95 -6.46
N ALA A 169 0.74 9.05 -5.47
CA ALA A 169 -0.50 8.79 -4.76
C ALA A 169 -1.02 10.04 -4.04
N ASP A 170 -0.14 10.81 -3.41
CA ASP A 170 -0.49 12.10 -2.79
C ASP A 170 -0.94 13.14 -3.84
N ALA A 171 -0.24 13.23 -4.98
CA ALA A 171 -0.53 14.19 -6.05
C ALA A 171 -1.82 13.88 -6.82
N GLU A 172 -2.17 12.61 -7.01
CA GLU A 172 -3.42 12.17 -7.67
C GLU A 172 -4.66 12.48 -6.81
N GLY A 173 -4.53 12.50 -5.49
CA GLY A 173 -5.58 12.84 -4.54
C GLY A 173 -6.87 12.03 -4.78
N LYS A 174 -8.03 12.67 -4.55
CA LYS A 174 -9.36 12.04 -4.67
C LYS A 174 -9.76 11.63 -6.11
N ARG A 175 -9.04 12.10 -7.13
CA ARG A 175 -9.40 11.89 -8.55
C ARG A 175 -8.77 10.63 -9.16
N GLY A 176 -7.74 10.06 -8.53
CA GLY A 176 -6.97 8.94 -9.10
C GLY A 176 -7.63 7.57 -9.03
N GLY A 177 -8.71 7.41 -8.30
CA GLY A 177 -9.45 6.12 -8.20
C GLY A 177 -8.63 4.94 -7.64
N GLN A 178 -7.33 5.10 -7.44
CA GLN A 178 -6.42 4.07 -6.96
C GLN A 178 -5.95 4.41 -5.55
N PHE A 179 -6.28 3.54 -4.61
CA PHE A 179 -5.84 3.68 -3.22
C PHE A 179 -4.41 3.13 -3.09
N TYR A 180 -3.45 4.01 -2.82
CA TYR A 180 -2.13 3.58 -2.36
C TYR A 180 -2.23 3.24 -0.87
N THR A 181 -1.88 2.01 -0.52
CA THR A 181 -1.86 1.59 0.89
C THR A 181 -0.61 2.15 1.57
N PRO A 182 -0.74 2.92 2.67
CA PRO A 182 0.40 3.40 3.44
C PRO A 182 1.32 2.26 3.87
N GLN A 183 2.63 2.51 3.80
CA GLN A 183 3.63 1.46 4.13
C GLN A 183 3.49 0.93 5.55
N SER A 184 3.10 1.77 6.50
CA SER A 184 2.87 1.38 7.89
C SER A 184 1.72 0.37 8.03
N ILE A 185 0.63 0.53 7.26
CA ILE A 185 -0.49 -0.43 7.25
C ILE A 185 -0.05 -1.75 6.60
N VAL A 186 0.71 -1.67 5.50
CA VAL A 186 1.23 -2.87 4.83
C VAL A 186 2.16 -3.64 5.77
N LYS A 187 3.07 -2.92 6.44
CA LYS A 187 3.98 -3.51 7.43
C LYS A 187 3.20 -4.16 8.58
N LEU A 188 2.18 -3.47 9.12
CA LEU A 188 1.35 -4.01 10.19
C LEU A 188 0.64 -5.32 9.77
N LEU A 189 0.07 -5.37 8.55
CA LEU A 189 -0.56 -6.58 8.03
C LEU A 189 0.43 -7.75 7.94
N VAL A 190 1.62 -7.48 7.39
CA VAL A 190 2.67 -8.49 7.23
C VAL A 190 3.20 -8.95 8.57
N ASP A 191 3.47 -8.03 9.50
CA ASP A 191 3.96 -8.36 10.84
C ASP A 191 2.93 -9.18 11.63
N MET A 192 1.62 -8.91 11.47
CA MET A 192 0.57 -9.71 12.12
C MET A 192 0.37 -11.09 11.50
N LEU A 193 0.49 -11.22 10.16
CA LEU A 193 0.28 -12.51 9.46
C LEU A 193 1.51 -13.41 9.45
N GLU A 194 2.72 -12.83 9.48
CA GLU A 194 4.00 -13.54 9.48
C GLU A 194 4.12 -14.56 8.31
N PRO A 195 4.13 -14.12 7.05
CA PRO A 195 4.14 -15.02 5.90
C PRO A 195 5.53 -15.62 5.64
N TYR A 196 5.99 -16.48 6.53
CA TYR A 196 7.32 -17.10 6.42
C TYR A 196 7.44 -18.08 5.25
N LYS A 197 6.35 -18.75 4.86
CA LYS A 197 6.40 -19.77 3.80
C LYS A 197 4.99 -20.03 3.23
N GLY A 198 4.92 -20.22 1.91
CA GLY A 198 3.68 -20.64 1.25
C GLY A 198 3.22 -19.69 0.15
N ARG A 199 1.95 -19.73 -0.19
CA ARG A 199 1.36 -18.92 -1.26
C ARG A 199 0.70 -17.68 -0.69
N ILE A 200 1.05 -16.53 -1.26
CA ILE A 200 0.46 -15.23 -0.93
C ILE A 200 -0.39 -14.76 -2.10
N TYR A 201 -1.58 -14.21 -1.84
CA TYR A 201 -2.47 -13.70 -2.88
C TYR A 201 -3.04 -12.33 -2.51
N ASP A 202 -3.12 -11.46 -3.52
CA ASP A 202 -3.85 -10.20 -3.48
C ASP A 202 -4.65 -10.04 -4.78
N GLY A 203 -5.98 -10.04 -4.68
CA GLY A 203 -6.90 -9.93 -5.82
C GLY A 203 -7.11 -8.50 -6.33
N CYS A 204 -6.50 -7.50 -5.70
CA CYS A 204 -6.55 -6.07 -6.05
C CYS A 204 -5.20 -5.42 -5.75
N CYS A 205 -4.11 -6.05 -6.25
CA CYS A 205 -2.76 -5.87 -5.75
C CYS A 205 -2.15 -4.49 -5.99
N GLY A 206 -2.81 -3.62 -6.73
CA GLY A 206 -2.32 -2.28 -6.96
C GLY A 206 -0.91 -2.29 -7.54
N SER A 207 -0.01 -1.52 -6.95
CA SER A 207 1.42 -1.48 -7.31
C SER A 207 2.27 -2.60 -6.68
N GLY A 208 1.67 -3.59 -6.01
CA GLY A 208 2.37 -4.74 -5.42
C GLY A 208 3.00 -4.47 -4.05
N GLY A 209 2.56 -3.43 -3.34
CA GLY A 209 3.15 -3.04 -2.04
C GLY A 209 3.12 -4.14 -0.98
N MET A 210 2.05 -4.94 -0.92
CA MET A 210 1.92 -6.06 0.01
C MET A 210 3.00 -7.12 -0.22
N PHE A 211 3.30 -7.44 -1.48
CA PHE A 211 4.30 -8.44 -1.84
C PHE A 211 5.72 -7.96 -1.54
N VAL A 212 6.01 -6.70 -1.82
CA VAL A 212 7.29 -6.06 -1.50
C VAL A 212 7.57 -6.10 0.00
N GLN A 213 6.58 -5.79 0.82
CA GLN A 213 6.74 -5.81 2.27
C GLN A 213 6.90 -7.24 2.81
N SER A 214 6.23 -8.22 2.21
CA SER A 214 6.41 -9.64 2.56
C SER A 214 7.83 -10.11 2.29
N GLU A 215 8.44 -9.69 1.19
CA GLU A 215 9.85 -9.97 0.87
C GLU A 215 10.80 -9.32 1.90
N LYS A 216 10.56 -8.05 2.26
CA LYS A 216 11.34 -7.36 3.31
C LYS A 216 11.23 -8.07 4.66
N PHE A 217 10.02 -8.52 5.02
CA PHE A 217 9.80 -9.29 6.24
C PHE A 217 10.61 -10.58 6.25
N LEU A 218 10.58 -11.37 5.16
CA LEU A 218 11.35 -12.60 5.03
C LEU A 218 12.85 -12.35 5.18
N LYS A 219 13.40 -11.36 4.48
CA LYS A 219 14.83 -11.00 4.58
C LYS A 219 15.23 -10.61 6.01
N ALA A 220 14.39 -9.82 6.69
CA ALA A 220 14.65 -9.41 8.08
C ALA A 220 14.67 -10.58 9.07
N HIS A 221 13.95 -11.68 8.77
CA HIS A 221 13.86 -12.88 9.60
C HIS A 221 14.70 -14.05 9.08
N GLY A 222 15.64 -13.80 8.17
CA GLY A 222 16.55 -14.83 7.65
C GLY A 222 15.90 -15.84 6.69
N GLY A 223 14.69 -15.58 6.21
CA GLY A 223 14.00 -16.37 5.18
C GLY A 223 14.50 -16.04 3.78
N ARG A 224 14.18 -16.92 2.83
CA ARG A 224 14.51 -16.74 1.41
C ARG A 224 13.28 -16.32 0.64
N ILE A 225 13.44 -15.51 -0.40
CA ILE A 225 12.31 -15.09 -1.25
C ILE A 225 11.59 -16.29 -1.90
N ASP A 226 12.32 -17.37 -2.18
CA ASP A 226 11.76 -18.60 -2.75
C ASP A 226 10.88 -19.39 -1.77
N ASP A 227 10.86 -19.04 -0.48
CA ASP A 227 9.97 -19.66 0.50
C ASP A 227 8.52 -19.25 0.28
N ILE A 228 8.27 -18.15 -0.44
CA ILE A 228 6.91 -17.66 -0.79
C ILE A 228 6.68 -17.70 -2.30
N ALA A 229 5.47 -18.03 -2.69
CA ALA A 229 5.00 -17.93 -4.07
C ALA A 229 3.91 -16.84 -4.16
N VAL A 230 4.16 -15.81 -4.96
CA VAL A 230 3.35 -14.60 -5.04
C VAL A 230 2.37 -14.68 -6.20
N TYR A 231 1.10 -14.41 -5.92
CA TYR A 231 0.02 -14.36 -6.90
C TYR A 231 -0.77 -13.08 -6.71
N GLY A 232 -1.14 -12.43 -7.81
CA GLY A 232 -1.92 -11.20 -7.73
C GLY A 232 -2.79 -10.98 -8.97
N GLN A 233 -3.78 -10.14 -8.81
CA GLN A 233 -4.60 -9.68 -9.91
C GLN A 233 -4.89 -8.18 -9.76
N GLU A 234 -4.86 -7.45 -10.88
CA GLU A 234 -5.12 -6.01 -10.91
C GLU A 234 -5.98 -5.67 -12.14
N SER A 235 -7.06 -4.97 -11.92
CA SER A 235 -8.00 -4.62 -12.99
C SER A 235 -7.48 -3.52 -13.90
N ASN A 236 -6.80 -2.52 -13.33
CA ASN A 236 -6.28 -1.39 -14.09
C ASN A 236 -4.98 -1.78 -14.83
N PRO A 237 -4.98 -1.71 -16.19
CA PRO A 237 -3.83 -2.16 -16.99
C PRO A 237 -2.56 -1.38 -16.69
N THR A 238 -2.68 -0.13 -16.30
CA THR A 238 -1.58 0.77 -16.02
C THR A 238 -0.94 0.42 -14.67
N THR A 239 -1.76 0.20 -13.65
CA THR A 239 -1.32 -0.21 -12.33
C THR A 239 -0.76 -1.63 -12.33
N PHE A 240 -1.33 -2.53 -13.13
CA PHE A 240 -0.76 -3.85 -13.40
C PHE A 240 0.69 -3.77 -13.89
N LYS A 241 0.98 -2.89 -14.86
CA LYS A 241 2.35 -2.68 -15.36
C LYS A 241 3.28 -2.15 -14.26
N LEU A 242 2.80 -1.20 -13.45
CA LEU A 242 3.57 -0.70 -12.30
C LEU A 242 3.87 -1.79 -11.28
N CYS A 243 2.92 -2.68 -11.00
CA CYS A 243 3.12 -3.85 -10.15
C CYS A 243 4.24 -4.75 -10.70
N LYS A 244 4.15 -5.11 -11.97
CA LYS A 244 5.16 -5.94 -12.64
C LYS A 244 6.55 -5.32 -12.56
N MET A 245 6.69 -4.03 -12.85
CA MET A 245 7.97 -3.32 -12.74
C MET A 245 8.48 -3.28 -11.28
N ASN A 246 7.60 -3.00 -10.31
CA ASN A 246 7.95 -2.93 -8.90
C ASN A 246 8.50 -4.25 -8.36
N LEU A 247 7.87 -5.37 -8.74
CA LEU A 247 8.31 -6.71 -8.35
C LEU A 247 9.60 -7.12 -9.07
N ALA A 248 9.71 -6.78 -10.35
CA ALA A 248 10.90 -7.05 -11.17
C ALA A 248 12.16 -6.37 -10.61
N ILE A 249 12.06 -5.11 -10.16
CA ILE A 249 13.17 -4.37 -9.49
C ILE A 249 13.74 -5.16 -8.29
N ARG A 250 12.90 -5.93 -7.61
CA ARG A 250 13.28 -6.67 -6.40
C ARG A 250 13.61 -8.13 -6.66
N GLY A 251 13.51 -8.57 -7.91
CA GLY A 251 13.72 -9.98 -8.26
C GLY A 251 12.64 -10.90 -7.66
N ILE A 252 11.44 -10.36 -7.40
CA ILE A 252 10.31 -11.15 -6.90
C ILE A 252 9.64 -11.83 -8.09
N ASP A 253 9.74 -13.15 -8.17
CA ASP A 253 8.96 -13.94 -9.14
C ASP A 253 7.51 -14.00 -8.70
N ALA A 254 6.62 -13.42 -9.51
CA ALA A 254 5.23 -13.28 -9.17
C ALA A 254 4.31 -13.54 -10.38
N LYS A 255 3.26 -14.29 -10.15
CA LYS A 255 2.19 -14.53 -11.13
C LYS A 255 1.12 -13.46 -10.99
N ILE A 256 1.37 -12.31 -11.59
CA ILE A 256 0.43 -11.18 -11.62
C ILE A 256 -0.32 -11.20 -12.94
N GLU A 257 -1.65 -11.15 -12.85
CA GLU A 257 -2.57 -11.19 -14.00
C GLU A 257 -3.40 -9.90 -14.09
N GLN A 258 -3.72 -9.48 -15.31
CA GLN A 258 -4.55 -8.31 -15.53
C GLN A 258 -6.01 -8.72 -15.75
N GLY A 259 -6.93 -8.13 -14.99
CA GLY A 259 -8.38 -8.36 -15.13
C GLY A 259 -9.16 -8.07 -13.87
N ASP A 260 -10.47 -7.98 -14.01
CA ASP A 260 -11.41 -7.86 -12.90
C ASP A 260 -11.52 -9.19 -12.15
N THR A 261 -11.23 -9.17 -10.85
CA THR A 261 -11.18 -10.38 -10.03
C THR A 261 -12.54 -11.00 -9.80
N PHE A 262 -13.63 -10.23 -9.80
CA PHE A 262 -14.99 -10.76 -9.66
C PHE A 262 -15.50 -11.43 -10.95
N HIS A 263 -15.23 -10.82 -12.12
CA HIS A 263 -15.82 -11.24 -13.39
C HIS A 263 -14.86 -12.07 -14.27
N ALA A 264 -13.57 -11.91 -14.08
CA ALA A 264 -12.53 -12.55 -14.89
C ALA A 264 -11.37 -13.03 -14.00
N ASP A 265 -11.69 -13.81 -12.95
CA ASP A 265 -10.68 -14.42 -12.08
C ASP A 265 -9.69 -15.28 -12.88
N LYS A 266 -8.44 -14.85 -12.92
CA LYS A 266 -7.34 -15.54 -13.63
C LYS A 266 -6.70 -16.63 -12.79
N HIS A 267 -7.00 -16.67 -11.50
CA HIS A 267 -6.48 -17.64 -10.53
C HIS A 267 -7.58 -18.57 -9.98
N LYS A 268 -8.54 -19.03 -10.81
CA LYS A 268 -9.77 -19.71 -10.39
C LYS A 268 -9.57 -20.82 -9.35
N ASP A 269 -8.61 -21.71 -9.60
CA ASP A 269 -8.38 -22.90 -8.78
C ASP A 269 -7.29 -22.68 -7.70
N LEU A 270 -6.78 -21.47 -7.59
CA LEU A 270 -5.73 -21.16 -6.65
C LEU A 270 -6.26 -21.18 -5.23
N LYS A 271 -5.59 -21.94 -4.36
CA LYS A 271 -5.75 -21.90 -2.90
C LYS A 271 -4.44 -21.46 -2.25
N VAL A 272 -4.53 -20.53 -1.32
CA VAL A 272 -3.36 -19.83 -0.75
C VAL A 272 -3.32 -19.92 0.77
N ASP A 273 -2.12 -19.76 1.30
CA ASP A 273 -1.86 -19.77 2.73
C ASP A 273 -2.18 -18.40 3.34
N TYR A 274 -1.85 -17.33 2.62
CA TYR A 274 -2.03 -15.95 3.07
C TYR A 274 -2.72 -15.08 2.04
N ILE A 275 -3.61 -14.23 2.51
CA ILE A 275 -4.17 -13.13 1.73
C ILE A 275 -3.88 -11.83 2.45
N MET A 276 -3.32 -10.86 1.73
CA MET A 276 -3.12 -9.50 2.21
C MET A 276 -3.64 -8.57 1.13
N ALA A 277 -4.70 -7.85 1.42
CA ALA A 277 -5.35 -7.04 0.41
C ALA A 277 -5.92 -5.74 0.98
N ASN A 278 -5.89 -4.70 0.14
CA ASN A 278 -6.59 -3.45 0.38
C ASN A 278 -7.54 -3.18 -0.79
N PRO A 279 -8.73 -3.84 -0.82
CA PRO A 279 -9.67 -3.63 -1.90
C PRO A 279 -10.22 -2.21 -1.89
N PRO A 280 -10.67 -1.71 -3.04
CA PRO A 280 -11.28 -0.39 -3.13
C PRO A 280 -12.51 -0.29 -2.22
N PHE A 281 -12.57 0.78 -1.39
CA PHE A 281 -13.62 0.94 -0.37
C PHE A 281 -14.97 1.30 -0.98
N ASN A 282 -16.02 0.63 -0.57
CA ASN A 282 -17.41 0.97 -0.84
C ASN A 282 -17.73 1.13 -2.34
N ILE A 283 -17.15 0.32 -3.22
CA ILE A 283 -17.46 0.38 -4.65
C ILE A 283 -18.92 0.00 -4.88
N SER A 284 -19.65 0.87 -5.57
CA SER A 284 -21.04 0.65 -5.98
C SER A 284 -21.14 -0.04 -7.35
N ASP A 285 -20.25 0.31 -8.28
CA ASP A 285 -20.30 -0.16 -9.68
C ASP A 285 -19.37 -1.35 -9.91
N TRP A 286 -19.57 -2.43 -9.15
CA TRP A 286 -18.74 -3.65 -9.23
C TRP A 286 -19.40 -4.81 -9.98
N GLY A 287 -20.57 -4.55 -10.63
CA GLY A 287 -21.30 -5.56 -11.39
C GLY A 287 -21.95 -6.66 -10.56
N GLY A 288 -22.20 -6.42 -9.27
CA GLY A 288 -22.75 -7.39 -8.33
C GLY A 288 -24.09 -7.97 -8.73
N GLU A 289 -24.87 -7.25 -9.56
CA GLU A 289 -26.15 -7.75 -10.09
C GLU A 289 -25.99 -9.00 -10.95
N SER A 290 -24.91 -9.08 -11.72
CA SER A 290 -24.61 -10.23 -12.57
C SER A 290 -24.06 -11.42 -11.82
N LEU A 291 -23.70 -11.26 -10.56
CA LEU A 291 -23.06 -12.27 -9.72
C LEU A 291 -23.96 -12.81 -8.60
N GLN A 292 -25.28 -12.51 -8.61
CA GLN A 292 -26.18 -12.90 -7.52
C GLN A 292 -26.22 -14.41 -7.28
N ASP A 293 -26.13 -15.22 -8.32
CA ASP A 293 -26.13 -16.69 -8.27
C ASP A 293 -24.71 -17.29 -8.15
N SER A 294 -23.71 -16.47 -7.82
CA SER A 294 -22.32 -16.95 -7.72
C SER A 294 -22.13 -17.90 -6.54
N HIS A 295 -21.39 -18.98 -6.77
CA HIS A 295 -20.96 -19.92 -5.72
C HIS A 295 -20.06 -19.28 -4.64
N LEU A 296 -19.59 -18.06 -4.85
CA LEU A 296 -18.78 -17.30 -3.87
C LEU A 296 -19.60 -16.89 -2.65
N TRP A 297 -20.92 -16.72 -2.78
CA TRP A 297 -21.77 -16.14 -1.74
C TRP A 297 -22.27 -17.16 -0.71
N GLN A 298 -21.34 -17.91 -0.11
CA GLN A 298 -21.65 -18.94 0.89
C GLN A 298 -22.27 -18.38 2.17
N TYR A 299 -22.01 -17.13 2.48
CA TYR A 299 -22.46 -16.48 3.72
C TYR A 299 -23.58 -15.45 3.49
N GLY A 300 -24.05 -15.34 2.26
CA GLY A 300 -25.11 -14.45 1.83
C GLY A 300 -24.69 -13.57 0.65
N VAL A 301 -25.66 -13.21 -0.18
CA VAL A 301 -25.41 -12.38 -1.38
C VAL A 301 -25.10 -10.95 -0.97
N PRO A 302 -23.93 -10.40 -1.36
CA PRO A 302 -23.59 -9.01 -1.07
C PRO A 302 -24.52 -8.03 -1.81
N PRO A 303 -24.76 -6.83 -1.27
CA PRO A 303 -25.54 -5.83 -1.98
C PRO A 303 -24.85 -5.37 -3.26
N SER A 304 -25.58 -5.16 -4.35
CA SER A 304 -25.06 -4.66 -5.63
C SER A 304 -24.41 -3.26 -5.49
N GLY A 305 -24.87 -2.47 -4.54
CA GLY A 305 -24.33 -1.11 -4.28
C GLY A 305 -23.07 -1.06 -3.38
N ASN A 306 -22.52 -2.20 -2.91
CA ASN A 306 -21.31 -2.20 -2.09
C ASN A 306 -20.56 -3.55 -2.17
N ALA A 307 -19.32 -3.51 -2.63
CA ALA A 307 -18.49 -4.70 -2.84
C ALA A 307 -17.75 -5.20 -1.58
N ASN A 308 -17.78 -4.50 -0.44
CA ASN A 308 -16.95 -4.84 0.72
C ASN A 308 -17.09 -6.32 1.15
N TYR A 309 -18.32 -6.79 1.30
CA TYR A 309 -18.58 -8.19 1.68
C TYR A 309 -18.45 -9.18 0.51
N GLY A 310 -18.46 -8.70 -0.72
CA GLY A 310 -18.05 -9.48 -1.90
C GLY A 310 -16.57 -9.82 -1.84
N TRP A 311 -15.72 -8.84 -1.55
CA TRP A 311 -14.28 -9.04 -1.36
C TRP A 311 -13.97 -10.02 -0.22
N LEU A 312 -14.60 -9.86 0.95
CA LEU A 312 -14.39 -10.77 2.07
C LEU A 312 -14.69 -12.23 1.67
N GLN A 313 -15.82 -12.49 1.02
CA GLN A 313 -16.22 -13.85 0.62
C GLN A 313 -15.34 -14.42 -0.50
N LEU A 314 -14.95 -13.59 -1.47
CA LEU A 314 -14.00 -13.97 -2.51
C LEU A 314 -12.67 -14.42 -1.89
N PHE A 315 -12.13 -13.65 -0.95
CA PHE A 315 -10.88 -13.98 -0.29
C PHE A 315 -11.01 -15.24 0.58
N ILE A 316 -12.08 -15.39 1.34
CA ILE A 316 -12.34 -16.62 2.10
C ILE A 316 -12.37 -17.85 1.17
N ASN A 317 -12.97 -17.73 0.00
CA ASN A 317 -12.98 -18.81 -0.99
C ASN A 317 -11.58 -19.17 -1.49
N LYS A 318 -10.68 -18.21 -1.60
CA LYS A 318 -9.27 -18.43 -2.02
C LYS A 318 -8.38 -19.04 -0.94
N LEU A 319 -8.76 -18.97 0.32
CA LEU A 319 -7.93 -19.53 1.40
C LEU A 319 -7.94 -21.06 1.38
N LYS A 320 -6.77 -21.66 1.67
CA LYS A 320 -6.64 -23.07 2.09
C LYS A 320 -7.41 -23.31 3.39
N PRO A 321 -7.69 -24.58 3.75
CA PRO A 321 -8.33 -24.89 5.04
C PRO A 321 -7.62 -24.31 6.28
N THR A 322 -6.30 -24.12 6.22
CA THR A 322 -5.48 -23.52 7.29
C THR A 322 -5.06 -22.08 6.99
N GLY A 323 -5.58 -21.50 5.92
CA GLY A 323 -5.16 -20.18 5.45
C GLY A 323 -5.70 -19.03 6.29
N THR A 324 -4.98 -17.91 6.26
CA THR A 324 -5.30 -16.68 6.99
C THR A 324 -5.32 -15.47 6.05
N ALA A 325 -6.11 -14.46 6.39
CA ALA A 325 -6.18 -13.23 5.61
C ALA A 325 -6.13 -11.99 6.50
N GLY A 326 -5.47 -10.94 6.03
CA GLY A 326 -5.53 -9.59 6.57
C GLY A 326 -6.05 -8.63 5.48
N ILE A 327 -7.20 -8.02 5.72
CA ILE A 327 -7.91 -7.24 4.71
C ILE A 327 -8.21 -5.86 5.28
N VAL A 328 -7.88 -4.82 4.51
CA VAL A 328 -8.18 -3.43 4.85
C VAL A 328 -9.57 -3.07 4.31
N LEU A 329 -10.45 -2.58 5.15
CA LEU A 329 -11.77 -2.09 4.74
C LEU A 329 -12.12 -0.78 5.45
N ALA A 330 -13.09 -0.05 4.91
CA ALA A 330 -13.66 1.10 5.59
C ALA A 330 -14.37 0.70 6.90
N ASN A 331 -14.31 1.56 7.93
CA ASN A 331 -14.90 1.28 9.24
C ASN A 331 -16.39 0.92 9.18
N GLY A 332 -17.14 1.44 8.20
CA GLY A 332 -18.54 1.06 7.98
C GLY A 332 -18.76 -0.44 7.86
N SER A 333 -17.79 -1.20 7.36
CA SER A 333 -17.88 -2.66 7.25
C SER A 333 -18.10 -3.37 8.58
N MET A 334 -17.66 -2.77 9.69
CA MET A 334 -17.81 -3.36 11.04
C MET A 334 -19.24 -3.24 11.60
N THR A 335 -20.07 -2.32 11.07
CA THR A 335 -21.34 -1.94 11.69
C THR A 335 -22.53 -1.94 10.74
N THR A 336 -22.32 -1.81 9.45
CA THR A 336 -23.39 -1.66 8.46
C THR A 336 -24.39 -2.81 8.49
N ASN A 337 -25.66 -2.49 8.30
CA ASN A 337 -26.74 -3.46 8.12
C ASN A 337 -27.45 -3.25 6.77
N SER A 338 -26.91 -2.37 5.91
CA SER A 338 -27.49 -2.09 4.60
C SER A 338 -27.44 -3.32 3.68
N GLY A 339 -28.51 -3.59 2.98
CA GLY A 339 -28.52 -4.55 1.87
C GLY A 339 -27.97 -5.95 2.20
N ASN A 340 -28.32 -6.53 3.34
CA ASN A 340 -27.87 -7.86 3.80
C ASN A 340 -26.45 -7.92 4.40
N GLU A 341 -25.69 -6.85 4.47
CA GLU A 341 -24.32 -6.86 4.99
C GLU A 341 -24.25 -7.31 6.46
N GLY A 342 -25.25 -6.92 7.27
CA GLY A 342 -25.35 -7.36 8.67
C GLY A 342 -25.50 -8.88 8.84
N GLU A 343 -26.33 -9.53 8.01
CA GLU A 343 -26.50 -10.98 8.03
C GLU A 343 -25.25 -11.70 7.53
N ILE A 344 -24.60 -11.20 6.48
CA ILE A 344 -23.32 -11.78 6.01
C ILE A 344 -22.28 -11.70 7.14
N ARG A 345 -22.14 -10.55 7.81
CA ARG A 345 -21.23 -10.37 8.95
C ARG A 345 -21.50 -11.41 10.05
N LYS A 346 -22.75 -11.54 10.45
CA LYS A 346 -23.21 -12.53 11.44
C LYS A 346 -22.86 -13.95 11.01
N ASN A 347 -23.09 -14.30 9.74
CA ASN A 347 -22.80 -15.62 9.21
C ASN A 347 -21.28 -15.91 9.19
N LEU A 348 -20.44 -14.92 8.84
CA LEU A 348 -18.98 -15.04 8.92
C LEU A 348 -18.49 -15.28 10.35
N ILE A 349 -19.07 -14.56 11.33
CA ILE A 349 -18.75 -14.72 12.75
C ILE A 349 -19.19 -16.11 13.24
N LYS A 350 -20.42 -16.54 12.96
CA LYS A 350 -20.95 -17.85 13.34
C LYS A 350 -20.21 -19.03 12.68
N ALA A 351 -19.65 -18.80 11.50
CA ALA A 351 -18.77 -19.76 10.81
C ALA A 351 -17.35 -19.81 11.41
N GLY A 352 -17.05 -19.00 12.44
CA GLY A 352 -15.74 -18.99 13.11
C GLY A 352 -14.61 -18.41 12.27
N LEU A 353 -14.91 -17.57 11.29
CA LEU A 353 -13.90 -17.05 10.35
C LEU A 353 -13.22 -15.78 10.81
N VAL A 354 -13.87 -14.96 11.63
CA VAL A 354 -13.30 -13.68 12.11
C VAL A 354 -12.39 -13.95 13.31
N ASP A 355 -11.09 -13.67 13.14
CA ASP A 355 -10.07 -13.93 14.16
C ASP A 355 -9.75 -12.67 14.99
N CYS A 356 -9.47 -11.55 14.33
CA CYS A 356 -9.14 -10.28 14.99
C CYS A 356 -9.67 -9.09 14.19
N MET A 357 -10.05 -8.03 14.89
CA MET A 357 -10.46 -6.74 14.34
C MET A 357 -9.61 -5.62 14.90
N VAL A 358 -9.02 -4.81 14.02
CA VAL A 358 -8.22 -3.64 14.42
C VAL A 358 -8.86 -2.37 13.88
N ALA A 359 -9.26 -1.43 14.75
CA ALA A 359 -9.66 -0.09 14.33
C ALA A 359 -8.43 0.81 14.20
N LEU A 360 -8.19 1.34 13.00
CA LEU A 360 -7.04 2.17 12.71
C LEU A 360 -7.29 3.66 13.00
N PRO A 361 -6.23 4.46 13.22
CA PRO A 361 -6.33 5.91 13.26
C PRO A 361 -6.93 6.49 11.97
N SER A 362 -7.60 7.62 12.07
CA SER A 362 -7.97 8.42 10.91
C SER A 362 -6.73 9.04 10.25
N GLN A 363 -6.88 9.54 9.02
CA GLN A 363 -5.85 10.29 8.29
C GLN A 363 -4.57 9.50 7.92
N LEU A 364 -4.61 8.17 7.96
CA LEU A 364 -3.49 7.34 7.47
C LEU A 364 -3.40 7.33 5.95
N PHE A 365 -4.52 7.37 5.24
CA PHE A 365 -4.56 7.34 3.78
C PHE A 365 -4.43 8.74 3.18
N PHE A 366 -3.54 8.89 2.18
CA PHE A 366 -3.32 10.18 1.50
C PHE A 366 -4.55 10.64 0.72
N ASN A 367 -5.31 9.71 0.15
CA ASN A 367 -6.40 9.99 -0.79
C ASN A 367 -7.79 10.06 -0.14
N THR A 368 -7.93 9.63 1.11
CA THR A 368 -9.21 9.62 1.82
C THR A 368 -9.02 9.88 3.30
N GLN A 369 -9.98 10.58 3.89
CA GLN A 369 -10.07 10.73 5.33
C GLN A 369 -10.95 9.65 5.98
N ILE A 370 -11.49 8.72 5.17
CA ILE A 370 -12.33 7.63 5.67
C ILE A 370 -11.48 6.76 6.61
N PRO A 371 -11.88 6.61 7.87
CA PRO A 371 -11.17 5.72 8.78
C PRO A 371 -11.33 4.27 8.32
N ALA A 372 -10.24 3.53 8.40
CA ALA A 372 -10.17 2.14 7.99
C ALA A 372 -10.01 1.19 9.19
N CYS A 373 -10.33 -0.06 8.96
CA CYS A 373 -10.12 -1.16 9.90
C CYS A 373 -9.43 -2.33 9.21
N LEU A 374 -8.81 -3.20 10.00
CA LEU A 374 -8.25 -4.45 9.52
C LEU A 374 -9.13 -5.61 9.97
N TRP A 375 -9.51 -6.43 9.00
CA TRP A 375 -10.16 -7.71 9.22
C TRP A 375 -9.11 -8.82 9.14
N PHE A 376 -8.91 -9.53 10.24
CA PHE A 376 -8.13 -10.76 10.22
C PHE A 376 -9.07 -11.95 10.21
N LEU A 377 -8.94 -12.78 9.17
CA LEU A 377 -9.73 -13.97 8.97
C LEU A 377 -8.85 -15.21 9.06
N SER A 378 -9.36 -16.28 9.65
CA SER A 378 -8.69 -17.58 9.75
C SER A 378 -9.67 -18.69 9.49
N ARG A 379 -9.34 -19.63 8.59
CA ARG A 379 -10.18 -20.79 8.31
C ARG A 379 -10.06 -21.91 9.34
N ASP A 380 -8.95 -21.92 10.08
CA ASP A 380 -8.69 -22.88 11.14
C ASP A 380 -8.16 -22.17 12.38
N ARG A 381 -9.02 -22.04 13.37
CA ARG A 381 -8.73 -21.37 14.63
C ARG A 381 -8.40 -22.35 15.77
N GLN A 382 -8.38 -23.66 15.44
CA GLN A 382 -8.03 -24.77 16.33
C GLN A 382 -6.77 -25.51 15.92
N ASN A 383 -6.02 -24.98 14.97
CA ASN A 383 -4.83 -25.65 14.43
C ASN A 383 -3.73 -25.86 15.48
N HIS A 384 -2.87 -26.87 15.24
CA HIS A 384 -1.84 -27.28 16.19
C HIS A 384 -0.72 -26.22 16.40
N ASN A 385 -0.61 -25.22 15.54
CA ASN A 385 0.44 -24.21 15.65
C ASN A 385 0.11 -23.15 16.70
N PHE A 386 -1.17 -22.86 16.91
CA PHE A 386 -1.65 -21.79 17.78
C PHE A 386 -2.57 -22.34 18.90
N ARG A 387 -2.97 -21.49 19.83
CA ARG A 387 -3.99 -21.87 20.80
C ARG A 387 -5.37 -21.95 20.13
N ASP A 388 -6.31 -22.66 20.76
CA ASP A 388 -7.71 -22.66 20.32
C ASP A 388 -8.33 -21.27 20.58
N ARG A 389 -8.88 -20.67 19.52
CA ARG A 389 -9.50 -19.35 19.52
C ARG A 389 -10.93 -19.38 18.93
N SER A 390 -11.50 -20.57 18.78
CA SER A 390 -12.76 -20.78 18.07
C SER A 390 -13.95 -20.00 18.65
N ASN A 391 -13.93 -19.74 19.96
CA ASN A 391 -15.06 -19.13 20.68
C ASN A 391 -14.86 -17.67 21.06
N GLU A 392 -13.86 -17.00 20.52
CA GLU A 392 -13.53 -15.61 20.86
C GLU A 392 -13.02 -14.83 19.65
N ILE A 393 -13.11 -13.52 19.69
CA ILE A 393 -12.54 -12.60 18.69
C ILE A 393 -11.70 -11.57 19.43
N LEU A 394 -10.47 -11.32 18.93
CA LEU A 394 -9.66 -10.24 19.47
C LEU A 394 -10.07 -8.90 18.85
N PHE A 395 -10.30 -7.91 19.70
CA PHE A 395 -10.55 -6.53 19.32
C PHE A 395 -9.39 -5.64 19.76
N ILE A 396 -8.83 -4.86 18.83
CA ILE A 396 -7.76 -3.89 19.09
C ILE A 396 -8.21 -2.51 18.63
N ASP A 397 -8.25 -1.56 19.54
CA ASP A 397 -8.57 -0.16 19.24
C ASP A 397 -7.29 0.66 19.14
N ALA A 398 -6.79 0.79 17.91
CA ALA A 398 -5.57 1.55 17.62
C ALA A 398 -5.85 3.01 17.20
N ARG A 399 -7.09 3.52 17.33
CA ARG A 399 -7.49 4.85 16.83
C ARG A 399 -6.68 5.99 17.44
N ASN A 400 -6.19 5.81 18.66
CA ASN A 400 -5.38 6.80 19.38
C ASN A 400 -3.89 6.71 19.10
N LEU A 401 -3.42 5.70 18.34
CA LEU A 401 -2.03 5.54 17.93
C LEU A 401 -1.68 6.41 16.74
N GLY A 402 -0.38 6.41 16.39
CA GLY A 402 0.16 7.15 15.26
C GLY A 402 0.44 8.62 15.56
N SER A 403 1.34 9.20 14.78
CA SER A 403 1.79 10.57 14.87
C SER A 403 1.52 11.35 13.58
N MET A 404 1.31 12.66 13.69
CA MET A 404 1.14 13.52 12.53
C MET A 404 2.47 13.68 11.79
N ILE A 405 2.53 13.22 10.53
CA ILE A 405 3.68 13.41 9.63
C ILE A 405 3.53 14.67 8.76
N SER A 406 2.32 15.19 8.66
CA SER A 406 2.01 16.45 7.98
C SER A 406 0.80 17.11 8.63
N ARG A 407 0.39 18.29 8.14
CA ARG A 407 -0.83 18.96 8.62
C ARG A 407 -2.11 18.14 8.37
N LYS A 408 -2.09 17.13 7.51
CA LYS A 408 -3.27 16.38 7.08
C LYS A 408 -3.16 14.88 7.32
N ASN A 409 -1.94 14.35 7.43
CA ASN A 409 -1.70 12.92 7.43
C ASN A 409 -1.00 12.47 8.71
N LYS A 410 -1.51 11.37 9.26
CA LYS A 410 -0.88 10.56 10.29
C LYS A 410 -0.10 9.40 9.67
N ASP A 411 0.84 8.84 10.43
CA ASP A 411 1.43 7.53 10.15
C ASP A 411 1.61 6.74 11.45
N LEU A 412 1.60 5.41 11.37
CA LEU A 412 1.93 4.54 12.48
C LEU A 412 3.45 4.46 12.62
N LEU A 413 3.94 4.66 13.82
CA LEU A 413 5.35 4.48 14.15
C LEU A 413 5.66 2.99 14.32
N ASP A 414 6.93 2.61 14.23
CA ASP A 414 7.36 1.23 14.46
C ASP A 414 6.92 0.70 15.83
N ALA A 415 6.94 1.54 16.86
CA ALA A 415 6.46 1.19 18.20
C ALA A 415 4.94 0.91 18.23
N ASP A 416 4.14 1.65 17.43
CA ASP A 416 2.70 1.42 17.31
C ASP A 416 2.43 0.08 16.63
N ILE A 417 3.14 -0.19 15.53
CA ILE A 417 3.04 -1.44 14.78
C ILE A 417 3.42 -2.61 15.67
N GLN A 418 4.53 -2.50 16.38
CA GLN A 418 5.00 -3.52 17.33
C GLN A 418 3.97 -3.78 18.43
N LYS A 419 3.41 -2.73 19.05
CA LYS A 419 2.38 -2.85 20.09
C LYS A 419 1.17 -3.63 19.60
N ILE A 420 0.68 -3.35 18.38
CA ILE A 420 -0.48 -4.03 17.80
C ILE A 420 -0.14 -5.48 17.46
N SER A 421 0.97 -5.73 16.77
CA SER A 421 1.37 -7.07 16.33
C SER A 421 1.71 -7.98 17.52
N GLU A 422 2.45 -7.51 18.50
CA GLU A 422 2.74 -8.26 19.73
C GLU A 422 1.47 -8.62 20.52
N THR A 423 0.49 -7.70 20.59
CA THR A 423 -0.81 -7.99 21.22
C THR A 423 -1.51 -9.15 20.52
N TYR A 424 -1.55 -9.14 19.18
CA TYR A 424 -2.13 -10.22 18.39
C TYR A 424 -1.35 -11.53 18.57
N HIS A 425 -0.02 -11.50 18.53
CA HIS A 425 0.82 -12.70 18.70
C HIS A 425 0.71 -13.28 20.09
N ASN A 426 0.73 -12.45 21.13
CA ASN A 426 0.52 -12.90 22.52
C ASN A 426 -0.85 -13.55 22.69
N TRP A 427 -1.89 -13.04 22.03
CA TRP A 427 -3.22 -13.63 22.06
C TRP A 427 -3.31 -14.94 21.26
N ARG A 428 -2.66 -14.98 20.08
CA ARG A 428 -2.74 -16.12 19.16
C ARG A 428 -1.89 -17.32 19.60
N ASN A 429 -0.70 -17.07 20.14
CA ASN A 429 0.31 -18.10 20.41
C ASN A 429 0.00 -18.89 21.69
N LYS A 430 0.36 -20.20 21.69
CA LYS A 430 0.20 -21.09 22.87
C LYS A 430 0.97 -20.64 24.10
N THR A 431 2.13 -20.03 23.89
CA THR A 431 3.03 -19.53 24.94
C THR A 431 2.88 -18.03 25.17
N GLY A 432 1.87 -17.40 24.53
CA GLY A 432 1.62 -15.97 24.66
C GLY A 432 1.03 -15.62 26.03
N ASN A 433 1.40 -14.46 26.55
CA ASN A 433 0.91 -13.93 27.83
C ASN A 433 -0.09 -12.79 27.58
N TYR A 434 -1.13 -13.06 26.78
CA TYR A 434 -2.13 -12.04 26.49
C TYR A 434 -2.99 -11.76 27.75
N LEU A 435 -3.19 -10.47 27.97
CA LEU A 435 -4.18 -9.94 28.94
C LEU A 435 -4.96 -8.82 28.22
N ASP A 436 -6.23 -8.70 28.56
CA ASP A 436 -7.05 -7.58 28.12
C ASP A 436 -6.44 -6.24 28.62
N ILE A 437 -6.38 -5.24 27.75
CA ILE A 437 -5.87 -3.90 28.07
C ILE A 437 -7.03 -2.93 27.88
N GLN A 438 -7.51 -2.36 28.98
CA GLN A 438 -8.62 -1.41 28.98
C GLN A 438 -8.34 -0.23 28.03
N GLY A 439 -9.32 0.13 27.20
CA GLY A 439 -9.19 1.17 26.18
C GLY A 439 -8.38 0.78 24.95
N PHE A 440 -7.71 -0.39 24.92
CA PHE A 440 -6.85 -0.78 23.80
C PHE A 440 -7.17 -2.16 23.21
N SER A 441 -7.24 -3.24 24.01
CA SER A 441 -7.48 -4.58 23.46
C SER A 441 -8.32 -5.45 24.38
N LYS A 442 -9.19 -6.28 23.78
CA LYS A 442 -10.00 -7.26 24.49
C LYS A 442 -10.26 -8.49 23.64
N SER A 443 -10.14 -9.67 24.26
CA SER A 443 -10.64 -10.95 23.73
C SER A 443 -12.08 -11.14 24.16
N ALA A 444 -13.03 -10.91 23.26
CA ALA A 444 -14.46 -11.05 23.56
C ALA A 444 -14.99 -12.41 23.13
N SER A 445 -15.83 -13.05 23.97
CA SER A 445 -16.49 -14.31 23.62
C SER A 445 -17.52 -14.12 22.50
N LEU A 446 -17.86 -15.18 21.78
CA LEU A 446 -18.92 -15.12 20.77
C LEU A 446 -20.27 -14.74 21.34
N GLU A 447 -20.57 -15.11 22.61
CA GLU A 447 -21.79 -14.69 23.30
C GLU A 447 -21.79 -13.16 23.51
N GLU A 448 -20.65 -12.58 23.91
CA GLU A 448 -20.52 -11.13 24.05
C GLU A 448 -20.69 -10.41 22.71
N VAL A 449 -20.17 -10.99 21.62
CA VAL A 449 -20.35 -10.46 20.26
C VAL A 449 -21.81 -10.55 19.81
N GLU A 450 -22.52 -11.63 20.16
CA GLU A 450 -23.95 -11.78 19.86
C GLU A 450 -24.80 -10.76 20.64
N VAL A 451 -24.52 -10.55 21.93
CA VAL A 451 -25.18 -9.50 22.75
C VAL A 451 -24.98 -8.11 22.14
N ASN A 452 -23.84 -7.88 21.51
CA ASN A 452 -23.53 -6.65 20.76
C ASN A 452 -24.07 -6.64 19.30
N ASN A 453 -25.05 -7.50 18.97
CA ASN A 453 -25.68 -7.62 17.66
C ASN A 453 -24.66 -7.84 16.51
N PHE A 454 -23.62 -8.62 16.77
CA PHE A 454 -22.54 -8.92 15.81
C PHE A 454 -21.83 -7.69 15.23
N VAL A 455 -21.87 -6.57 15.93
CA VAL A 455 -21.10 -5.38 15.59
C VAL A 455 -19.63 -5.61 15.97
N LEU A 456 -18.69 -5.31 15.08
CA LEU A 456 -17.27 -5.62 15.24
C LEU A 456 -16.40 -4.40 15.55
N THR A 457 -17.00 -3.29 16.00
CA THR A 457 -16.23 -2.08 16.36
C THR A 457 -15.46 -2.28 17.65
N PRO A 458 -14.10 -2.29 17.66
CA PRO A 458 -13.30 -2.55 18.85
C PRO A 458 -13.66 -1.70 20.06
N GLY A 459 -13.93 -0.41 19.88
CA GLY A 459 -14.30 0.48 20.96
C GLY A 459 -15.56 0.10 21.76
N ARG A 460 -16.37 -0.85 21.27
CA ARG A 460 -17.50 -1.41 22.06
C ARG A 460 -17.06 -2.44 23.09
N TYR A 461 -15.90 -3.05 22.88
CA TYR A 461 -15.43 -4.18 23.66
C TYR A 461 -14.31 -3.77 24.64
N VAL A 462 -13.39 -2.90 24.22
CA VAL A 462 -12.18 -2.56 24.98
C VAL A 462 -12.45 -1.65 26.20
N GLY A 463 -13.66 -1.07 26.29
CA GLY A 463 -13.97 -0.08 27.33
C GLY A 463 -13.31 1.29 27.08
N THR A 464 -13.41 2.15 28.07
CA THR A 464 -12.71 3.46 28.08
C THR A 464 -11.44 3.34 28.90
N GLU A 465 -10.33 3.95 28.44
CA GLU A 465 -9.15 4.14 29.30
C GLU A 465 -9.59 4.78 30.62
N GLU A 466 -9.07 4.28 31.73
CA GLU A 466 -9.21 5.01 32.99
C GLU A 466 -8.54 6.36 32.80
N ALA A 467 -9.34 7.42 32.83
CA ALA A 467 -8.79 8.76 32.85
C ALA A 467 -7.94 8.86 34.13
N GLU A 468 -6.65 9.20 33.98
CA GLU A 468 -5.85 9.56 35.14
C GLU A 468 -6.65 10.61 35.91
N ASP A 469 -6.94 10.33 37.16
CA ASP A 469 -7.59 11.31 38.03
C ASP A 469 -6.62 12.46 38.25
N ASP A 470 -6.84 13.55 37.53
CA ASP A 470 -6.04 14.78 37.66
C ASP A 470 -6.32 15.51 38.97
N GLY A 471 -7.08 14.92 39.90
CA GLY A 471 -7.42 15.46 41.18
C GLY A 471 -8.35 16.70 41.14
N ILE A 472 -8.84 17.07 39.96
CA ILE A 472 -9.74 18.19 39.77
C ILE A 472 -11.19 17.69 39.79
N SER A 473 -11.99 18.19 40.73
CA SER A 473 -13.40 17.80 40.82
C SER A 473 -14.19 18.13 39.54
N PHE A 474 -15.17 17.31 39.21
CA PHE A 474 -16.06 17.51 38.05
C PHE A 474 -16.67 18.93 38.07
N ASP A 475 -17.13 19.41 39.22
CA ASP A 475 -17.73 20.73 39.35
C ASP A 475 -16.74 21.85 39.03
N HIS A 476 -15.48 21.69 39.40
CA HIS A 476 -14.45 22.66 39.04
C HIS A 476 -14.18 22.66 37.54
N LYS A 477 -14.06 21.49 36.91
CA LYS A 477 -13.86 21.37 35.45
C LYS A 477 -15.02 21.99 34.67
N ILE A 478 -16.25 21.66 35.04
CA ILE A 478 -17.43 22.15 34.34
C ILE A 478 -17.56 23.67 34.47
N ASN A 479 -17.28 24.22 35.64
CA ASN A 479 -17.29 25.66 35.87
C ASN A 479 -16.23 26.38 35.04
N THR A 480 -15.01 25.83 34.97
CA THR A 480 -13.91 26.41 34.17
C THR A 480 -14.28 26.39 32.68
N ILE A 481 -14.72 25.24 32.15
CA ILE A 481 -15.09 25.09 30.73
C ILE A 481 -16.29 26.00 30.38
N THR A 482 -17.26 26.12 31.28
CA THR A 482 -18.43 27.00 31.07
C THR A 482 -18.03 28.46 31.05
N ALA A 483 -17.08 28.87 31.91
CA ALA A 483 -16.55 30.25 31.92
C ALA A 483 -15.78 30.54 30.60
N GLU A 484 -14.92 29.62 30.16
CA GLU A 484 -14.21 29.74 28.88
C GLU A 484 -15.18 29.82 27.68
N LEU A 485 -16.22 28.98 27.67
CA LEU A 485 -17.23 28.96 26.63
C LEU A 485 -18.01 30.30 26.59
N SER A 486 -18.36 30.85 27.74
CA SER A 486 -18.99 32.17 27.86
C SER A 486 -18.11 33.27 27.26
N GLN A 487 -16.82 33.26 27.57
CA GLN A 487 -15.87 34.21 27.02
C GLN A 487 -15.73 34.07 25.49
N GLN A 488 -15.72 32.83 24.98
CA GLN A 488 -15.66 32.57 23.53
C GLN A 488 -16.94 33.09 22.82
N PHE A 489 -18.11 32.97 23.43
CA PHE A 489 -19.34 33.54 22.89
C PHE A 489 -19.28 35.06 22.82
N GLU A 490 -18.77 35.72 23.85
CA GLU A 490 -18.60 37.20 23.85
C GLU A 490 -17.62 37.62 22.75
N GLN A 491 -16.46 36.96 22.62
CA GLN A 491 -15.50 37.21 21.56
C GLN A 491 -16.10 36.98 20.15
N SER A 492 -16.90 35.93 20.01
CA SER A 492 -17.58 35.65 18.73
C SER A 492 -18.53 36.79 18.32
N ILE A 493 -19.30 37.37 19.27
CA ILE A 493 -20.16 38.50 19.04
C ILE A 493 -19.38 39.77 18.63
N GLU A 494 -18.27 40.06 19.34
CA GLU A 494 -17.40 41.18 19.00
C GLU A 494 -16.79 41.05 17.60
N LEU A 495 -16.32 39.83 17.24
CA LEU A 495 -15.77 39.55 15.93
C LEU A 495 -16.84 39.69 14.82
N GLN A 496 -18.08 39.24 15.06
CA GLN A 496 -19.19 39.41 14.12
C GLN A 496 -19.47 40.89 13.86
N GLU A 497 -19.54 41.72 14.89
CA GLU A 497 -19.76 43.17 14.74
C GLU A 497 -18.56 43.85 14.03
N SER A 498 -17.35 43.44 14.32
CA SER A 498 -16.13 43.92 13.63
C SER A 498 -16.17 43.59 12.15
N ILE A 499 -16.55 42.35 11.79
CA ILE A 499 -16.69 41.91 10.40
C ILE A 499 -17.76 42.71 9.68
N LYS A 500 -18.96 42.88 10.27
CA LYS A 500 -20.01 43.70 9.71
C LYS A 500 -19.56 45.13 9.45
N THR A 501 -18.89 45.72 10.44
CA THR A 501 -18.36 47.09 10.34
C THR A 501 -17.33 47.22 9.21
N ASN A 502 -16.44 46.27 9.07
CA ASN A 502 -15.44 46.29 8.02
C ASN A 502 -16.01 46.06 6.62
N LEU A 503 -17.02 45.22 6.50
CA LEU A 503 -17.74 44.99 5.24
C LEU A 503 -18.54 46.22 4.81
N LEU A 504 -19.16 46.91 5.75
CA LEU A 504 -19.82 48.17 5.48
C LEU A 504 -18.87 49.25 4.93
N LYS A 505 -17.62 49.32 5.46
CA LYS A 505 -16.60 50.27 4.97
C LYS A 505 -16.23 50.04 3.51
N VAL A 506 -16.32 48.78 3.02
CA VAL A 506 -16.06 48.42 1.60
C VAL A 506 -17.33 48.30 0.77
N GLY A 507 -18.48 48.79 1.29
CA GLY A 507 -19.76 48.86 0.56
C GLY A 507 -20.58 47.57 0.52
N ILE A 508 -20.21 46.56 1.30
CA ILE A 508 -20.93 45.29 1.38
C ILE A 508 -21.85 45.31 2.61
N LYS A 509 -23.15 45.15 2.39
CA LYS A 509 -24.16 44.98 3.46
C LYS A 509 -24.45 43.50 3.66
N ILE A 510 -24.35 43.03 4.92
CA ILE A 510 -24.80 41.72 5.40
C ILE A 510 -25.90 41.94 6.46
#